data_7c8abbabf9edeba86e2b734c8a29badd
#
_entry.id   7c8abbabf9edeba86e2b734c8a29badd
#
_cell.length_a   1.000
_cell.length_b   1.000
_cell.length_c   1.000
_cell.angle_alpha   90.00
_cell.angle_beta   90.00
_cell.angle_gamma   90.00
#
_symmetry.space_group_name_H-M   'P 1'
#
loop_
_entity.id
_entity.type
_entity.pdbx_description
1 polymer ?
#
loop_
_entity_poly.entity_id
_entity_poly.type
_entity_poly.pdbx_seq_one_letter_code
_entity_poly.pdbx_strand_id
1 'polypeptide(L)'
;MAKHRTRNAGVGVALMLVLSLVSFGARAQEFHCSVTINSQKLQTTTQGYDSGDKKVFENMKQAIEDLVNGRKWTNMTLEPVEQLDCSIALILSTRSSATEFGGQLQVQLRRPVYNSSYSSGIFNYLESNNFTFTFNESQPLDFDINNFYGNLSSAIGYYCYIMLGIYMDSYAMGAGEPYYAMAQQVQQAAENSGYSGWRNSDGQKSRYWFMENHTNGAYEELHSAYYKYHRLGLDMMTKDQQQARLNIIDALRDIEKLHKKRTNLLSVQQFVDVKIQEIVSIFTPAPAEEQKQVYAIIKEVSPINVVKLKDFATK
;
A
#
# COMPACT_ATOMS: atom_id res chain seq x y z
N MET A 1 -29.05 72.88 11.14
CA MET A 1 -29.04 71.70 12.05
C MET A 1 -29.03 70.45 11.19
N ALA A 2 -27.84 69.84 10.99
CA ALA A 2 -27.68 68.50 10.37
C ALA A 2 -26.36 67.97 10.85
N LYS A 3 -26.35 66.91 11.65
CA LYS A 3 -25.17 66.17 12.05
C LYS A 3 -25.56 64.72 12.34
N HIS A 4 -24.69 63.79 11.92
CA HIS A 4 -24.67 62.35 12.21
C HIS A 4 -25.43 61.39 11.30
N ARG A 5 -24.73 60.93 10.28
CA ARG A 5 -24.88 59.52 9.80
C ARG A 5 -23.70 59.08 8.94
N THR A 6 -22.54 58.78 9.52
CA THR A 6 -21.45 58.05 8.86
C THR A 6 -20.57 57.42 9.92
N ARG A 7 -20.93 56.25 10.49
CA ARG A 7 -20.01 55.49 11.36
C ARG A 7 -20.22 53.95 11.40
N ASN A 8 -21.06 53.37 10.59
CA ASN A 8 -21.29 51.92 10.67
C ASN A 8 -20.94 51.14 9.42
N ALA A 9 -20.33 51.73 8.38
CA ALA A 9 -19.93 50.99 7.18
C ALA A 9 -18.53 50.32 7.28
N GLY A 10 -17.68 50.79 8.21
CA GLY A 10 -16.30 50.30 8.32
C GLY A 10 -16.13 48.96 9.07
N VAL A 11 -17.07 48.63 9.96
CA VAL A 11 -16.96 47.41 10.79
C VAL A 11 -17.42 46.17 10.04
N GLY A 12 -18.41 46.31 9.15
CA GLY A 12 -18.90 45.19 8.35
C GLY A 12 -17.90 44.66 7.30
N VAL A 13 -17.10 45.55 6.71
CA VAL A 13 -16.10 45.19 5.70
C VAL A 13 -14.87 44.53 6.33
N ALA A 14 -14.45 44.93 7.52
CA ALA A 14 -13.36 44.33 8.27
C ALA A 14 -13.71 42.90 8.75
N LEU A 15 -14.98 42.66 9.11
CA LEU A 15 -15.41 41.31 9.54
C LEU A 15 -15.51 40.31 8.36
N MET A 16 -15.88 40.76 7.16
CA MET A 16 -15.88 39.92 5.95
C MET A 16 -14.48 39.61 5.44
N LEU A 17 -13.50 40.48 5.62
CA LEU A 17 -12.10 40.24 5.22
C LEU A 17 -11.39 39.28 6.17
N VAL A 18 -11.80 39.17 7.43
CA VAL A 18 -11.23 38.20 8.38
C VAL A 18 -11.80 36.80 8.19
N LEU A 19 -13.04 36.64 7.73
CA LEU A 19 -13.62 35.35 7.42
C LEU A 19 -13.08 34.71 6.10
N SER A 20 -12.51 35.49 5.20
CA SER A 20 -11.96 34.99 3.95
C SER A 20 -10.51 34.46 4.06
N LEU A 21 -9.85 34.63 5.21
CA LEU A 21 -8.48 34.18 5.47
C LEU A 21 -8.38 32.86 6.20
N VAL A 22 -9.49 32.21 6.53
CA VAL A 22 -9.50 30.87 7.16
C VAL A 22 -9.94 29.79 6.16
N SER A 23 -9.63 29.97 4.88
CA SER A 23 -9.50 28.84 3.97
C SER A 23 -8.15 28.17 4.22
N PHE A 24 -7.98 27.56 5.40
CA PHE A 24 -7.05 26.45 5.51
C PHE A 24 -7.55 25.42 4.50
N GLY A 25 -6.97 25.43 3.31
CA GLY A 25 -7.17 24.37 2.36
C GLY A 25 -6.88 23.07 3.09
N ALA A 26 -7.93 22.30 3.35
CA ALA A 26 -7.77 20.90 3.66
C ALA A 26 -6.98 20.33 2.46
N ARG A 27 -5.64 20.28 2.60
CA ARG A 27 -4.82 19.61 1.63
C ARG A 27 -5.19 18.14 1.80
N ALA A 28 -5.97 17.62 0.89
CA ALA A 28 -6.20 16.19 0.83
C ALA A 28 -4.82 15.55 0.68
N GLN A 29 -4.41 14.83 1.73
CA GLN A 29 -3.21 14.02 1.71
C GLN A 29 -3.54 12.76 0.92
N GLU A 30 -2.55 12.15 0.30
CA GLU A 30 -2.80 11.05 -0.62
C GLU A 30 -3.33 9.79 0.09
N PHE A 31 -2.96 9.57 1.35
CA PHE A 31 -3.36 8.38 2.10
C PHE A 31 -4.46 8.68 3.13
N HIS A 32 -5.36 7.72 3.23
CA HIS A 32 -6.25 7.50 4.37
C HIS A 32 -5.86 6.16 5.00
N CYS A 33 -4.86 6.19 5.86
CA CYS A 33 -4.25 4.99 6.45
C CYS A 33 -4.72 4.76 7.88
N SER A 34 -5.18 3.54 8.16
CA SER A 34 -5.42 3.07 9.52
C SER A 34 -4.23 2.27 10.04
N VAL A 35 -3.83 2.49 11.28
CA VAL A 35 -2.69 1.81 11.91
C VAL A 35 -3.15 0.95 13.08
N THR A 36 -2.61 -0.24 13.20
CA THR A 36 -2.87 -1.16 14.32
C THR A 36 -1.56 -1.67 14.90
N ILE A 37 -1.41 -1.61 16.23
CA ILE A 37 -0.29 -2.22 16.96
C ILE A 37 -0.81 -3.45 17.69
N ASN A 38 -0.42 -4.64 17.26
CA ASN A 38 -0.75 -5.89 17.91
C ASN A 38 0.40 -6.34 18.82
N SER A 39 0.20 -6.24 20.13
CA SER A 39 1.18 -6.60 21.16
C SER A 39 0.85 -7.89 21.91
N GLN A 40 -0.12 -8.69 21.45
CA GLN A 40 -0.58 -9.89 22.16
C GLN A 40 0.56 -10.88 22.43
N LYS A 41 1.49 -11.04 21.49
CA LYS A 41 2.64 -11.94 21.67
C LYS A 41 3.62 -11.44 22.72
N LEU A 42 3.76 -10.13 22.92
CA LEU A 42 4.60 -9.57 23.98
C LEU A 42 4.04 -9.85 25.36
N GLN A 43 2.72 -9.83 25.53
CA GLN A 43 2.04 -10.08 26.80
C GLN A 43 2.29 -11.50 27.34
N THR A 44 2.50 -12.46 26.46
CA THR A 44 2.74 -13.85 26.82
C THR A 44 4.21 -14.18 27.07
N THR A 45 5.15 -13.33 26.60
CA THR A 45 6.58 -13.62 26.64
C THR A 45 7.37 -12.73 27.61
N THR A 46 6.80 -11.60 28.06
CA THR A 46 7.51 -10.62 28.89
C THR A 46 6.85 -10.54 30.28
N GLN A 47 7.58 -10.93 31.33
CA GLN A 47 7.17 -10.63 32.70
C GLN A 47 7.26 -9.12 32.92
N GLY A 48 6.11 -8.47 33.20
CA GLY A 48 6.07 -7.05 33.52
C GLY A 48 5.42 -6.15 32.48
N TYR A 49 4.52 -6.69 31.64
CA TYR A 49 3.65 -5.86 30.79
C TYR A 49 2.77 -4.96 31.67
N ASP A 50 2.96 -3.65 31.57
CA ASP A 50 2.35 -2.63 32.43
C ASP A 50 1.40 -1.72 31.63
N SER A 51 0.59 -0.95 32.37
CA SER A 51 -0.27 0.11 31.80
C SER A 51 0.52 1.19 31.03
N GLY A 52 1.79 1.44 31.40
CA GLY A 52 2.70 2.31 30.65
C GLY A 52 2.97 1.83 29.23
N ASP A 53 3.02 0.53 29.01
CA ASP A 53 3.26 -0.05 27.69
C ASP A 53 2.12 0.23 26.68
N LYS A 54 0.89 0.30 27.16
CA LYS A 54 -0.27 0.65 26.30
C LYS A 54 -0.09 2.06 25.72
N LYS A 55 0.38 2.99 26.53
CA LYS A 55 0.62 4.38 26.10
C LYS A 55 1.72 4.45 25.02
N VAL A 56 2.80 3.67 25.17
CA VAL A 56 3.87 3.57 24.15
C VAL A 56 3.29 3.11 22.82
N PHE A 57 2.42 2.08 22.82
CA PHE A 57 1.83 1.56 21.58
C PHE A 57 0.79 2.51 20.96
N GLU A 58 0.02 3.24 21.79
CA GLU A 58 -0.87 4.29 21.29
C GLU A 58 -0.08 5.43 20.65
N ASN A 59 1.00 5.88 21.28
CA ASN A 59 1.89 6.90 20.74
C ASN A 59 2.60 6.42 19.46
N MET A 60 3.03 5.16 19.42
CA MET A 60 3.62 4.56 18.22
C MET A 60 2.60 4.52 17.06
N LYS A 61 1.37 4.10 17.34
CA LYS A 61 0.27 4.13 16.37
C LYS A 61 0.08 5.55 15.83
N GLN A 62 -0.10 6.52 16.72
CA GLN A 62 -0.33 7.92 16.33
C GLN A 62 0.83 8.48 15.50
N ALA A 63 2.08 8.22 15.91
CA ALA A 63 3.26 8.68 15.16
C ALA A 63 3.31 8.11 13.73
N ILE A 64 2.89 6.85 13.53
CA ILE A 64 2.81 6.24 12.21
C ILE A 64 1.65 6.86 11.41
N GLU A 65 0.48 7.05 12.02
CA GLU A 65 -0.66 7.71 11.37
C GLU A 65 -0.30 9.13 10.94
N ASP A 66 0.37 9.89 11.79
CA ASP A 66 0.84 11.25 11.50
C ASP A 66 1.86 11.27 10.35
N LEU A 67 2.80 10.31 10.34
CA LEU A 67 3.77 10.19 9.24
C LEU A 67 3.08 9.91 7.91
N VAL A 68 2.15 8.96 7.86
CA VAL A 68 1.53 8.51 6.60
C VAL A 68 0.47 9.51 6.13
N ASN A 69 -0.46 9.89 7.01
CA ASN A 69 -1.59 10.74 6.68
C ASN A 69 -1.24 12.23 6.74
N GLY A 70 -0.21 12.61 7.53
CA GLY A 70 0.21 14.01 7.73
C GLY A 70 1.16 14.53 6.64
N ARG A 71 1.80 13.65 5.88
CA ARG A 71 2.80 14.00 4.88
C ARG A 71 2.20 14.10 3.47
N LYS A 72 2.70 15.05 2.69
CA LYS A 72 2.46 15.09 1.24
C LYS A 72 3.49 14.21 0.53
N TRP A 73 3.02 13.12 -0.09
CA TRP A 73 3.87 12.13 -0.77
C TRP A 73 4.06 12.42 -2.25
N THR A 74 3.14 13.17 -2.86
CA THR A 74 3.16 13.49 -4.30
C THR A 74 2.87 14.96 -4.53
N ASN A 75 2.89 15.39 -5.80
CA ASN A 75 2.41 16.72 -6.19
C ASN A 75 0.94 16.71 -6.64
N MET A 76 0.27 15.58 -6.54
CA MET A 76 -1.16 15.48 -6.86
C MET A 76 -2.01 16.20 -5.82
N THR A 77 -3.15 16.68 -6.25
CA THR A 77 -4.22 17.13 -5.36
C THR A 77 -5.36 16.15 -5.52
N LEU A 78 -5.64 15.39 -4.47
CA LEU A 78 -6.71 14.40 -4.43
C LEU A 78 -7.88 14.96 -3.62
N GLU A 79 -9.09 14.66 -4.07
CA GLU A 79 -10.28 14.87 -3.25
C GLU A 79 -10.34 13.80 -2.14
N PRO A 80 -11.03 14.05 -1.01
CA PRO A 80 -11.10 13.07 0.09
C PRO A 80 -11.59 11.67 -0.33
N VAL A 81 -12.44 11.58 -1.36
CA VAL A 81 -12.95 10.32 -1.91
C VAL A 81 -11.95 9.59 -2.82
N GLU A 82 -10.88 10.28 -3.21
CA GLU A 82 -9.81 9.75 -4.07
C GLU A 82 -8.59 9.28 -3.26
N GLN A 83 -8.60 9.50 -1.95
CA GLN A 83 -7.52 9.07 -1.08
C GLN A 83 -7.32 7.56 -1.14
N LEU A 84 -6.07 7.14 -1.02
CA LEU A 84 -5.68 5.74 -1.01
C LEU A 84 -6.06 5.11 0.34
N ASP A 85 -7.01 4.18 0.32
CA ASP A 85 -7.44 3.42 1.50
C ASP A 85 -6.41 2.33 1.82
N CYS A 86 -5.63 2.55 2.88
CA CYS A 86 -4.60 1.61 3.28
C CYS A 86 -4.63 1.28 4.78
N SER A 87 -4.00 0.17 5.15
CA SER A 87 -3.78 -0.19 6.55
C SER A 87 -2.37 -0.67 6.79
N ILE A 88 -1.83 -0.32 7.95
CA ILE A 88 -0.52 -0.77 8.44
C ILE A 88 -0.73 -1.45 9.78
N ALA A 89 -0.22 -2.69 9.93
CA ALA A 89 -0.25 -3.41 11.19
C ALA A 89 1.18 -3.79 11.60
N LEU A 90 1.58 -3.39 12.82
CA LEU A 90 2.76 -3.89 13.49
C LEU A 90 2.34 -5.02 14.45
N ILE A 91 2.87 -6.23 14.22
CA ILE A 91 2.63 -7.42 15.05
C ILE A 91 3.90 -7.64 15.87
N LEU A 92 3.94 -7.06 17.06
CA LEU A 92 5.11 -7.08 17.93
C LEU A 92 5.27 -8.45 18.58
N SER A 93 6.49 -9.00 18.54
CA SER A 93 6.83 -10.30 19.13
C SER A 93 7.97 -10.23 20.12
N THR A 94 8.83 -9.20 20.04
CA THR A 94 9.96 -8.99 20.95
C THR A 94 10.07 -7.51 21.35
N ARG A 95 10.56 -7.28 22.58
CA ARG A 95 10.95 -5.98 23.08
C ARG A 95 12.26 -6.18 23.86
N SER A 96 13.36 -5.75 23.27
CA SER A 96 14.69 -5.97 23.80
C SER A 96 15.09 -4.90 24.83
N SER A 97 14.49 -3.71 24.70
CA SER A 97 14.68 -2.59 25.64
C SER A 97 13.43 -1.70 25.70
N ALA A 98 13.49 -0.60 26.41
CA ALA A 98 12.41 0.39 26.48
C ALA A 98 12.03 0.94 25.08
N THR A 99 13.00 0.98 24.16
CA THR A 99 12.85 1.61 22.84
C THR A 99 13.07 0.66 21.66
N GLU A 100 13.50 -0.60 21.89
CA GLU A 100 13.81 -1.55 20.83
C GLU A 100 12.73 -2.61 20.71
N PHE A 101 12.16 -2.76 19.52
CA PHE A 101 11.07 -3.65 19.22
C PHE A 101 11.39 -4.53 18.01
N GLY A 102 10.76 -5.71 17.98
CA GLY A 102 10.83 -6.61 16.85
C GLY A 102 9.49 -7.32 16.63
N GLY A 103 9.25 -7.69 15.38
CA GLY A 103 8.00 -8.33 14.98
C GLY A 103 7.84 -8.44 13.49
N GLN A 104 6.62 -8.17 13.02
CA GLN A 104 6.24 -8.22 11.61
C GLN A 104 5.55 -6.91 11.24
N LEU A 105 5.75 -6.47 10.01
CA LEU A 105 5.07 -5.32 9.43
C LEU A 105 4.14 -5.80 8.32
N GLN A 106 2.84 -5.57 8.46
CA GLN A 106 1.86 -5.83 7.40
C GLN A 106 1.38 -4.52 6.81
N VAL A 107 1.34 -4.45 5.48
CA VAL A 107 0.87 -3.29 4.72
C VAL A 107 -0.17 -3.74 3.72
N GLN A 108 -1.31 -3.05 3.67
CA GLN A 108 -2.40 -3.36 2.74
C GLN A 108 -2.86 -2.07 2.04
N LEU A 109 -3.24 -2.20 0.77
CA LEU A 109 -3.83 -1.13 -0.03
C LEU A 109 -5.05 -1.64 -0.77
N ARG A 110 -6.10 -0.83 -0.78
CA ARG A 110 -7.33 -1.06 -1.54
C ARG A 110 -7.52 0.04 -2.58
N ARG A 111 -8.21 -0.30 -3.64
CA ARG A 111 -8.55 0.61 -4.73
C ARG A 111 -10.04 0.51 -5.05
N PRO A 112 -10.78 1.63 -5.09
CA PRO A 112 -12.17 1.62 -5.55
C PRO A 112 -12.23 1.18 -7.01
N VAL A 113 -13.25 0.40 -7.36
CA VAL A 113 -13.55 -0.01 -8.73
C VAL A 113 -14.54 0.99 -9.33
N TYR A 114 -14.23 1.49 -10.53
CA TYR A 114 -15.02 2.50 -11.20
C TYR A 114 -16.49 2.09 -11.35
N ASN A 115 -17.39 3.01 -11.06
CA ASN A 115 -18.85 2.84 -11.14
C ASN A 115 -19.38 1.64 -10.33
N SER A 116 -18.79 1.37 -9.17
CA SER A 116 -19.12 0.25 -8.28
C SER A 116 -18.94 0.67 -6.83
N SER A 117 -19.65 0.01 -5.90
CA SER A 117 -19.36 0.11 -4.46
C SER A 117 -18.25 -0.85 -4.01
N TYR A 118 -17.70 -1.65 -4.93
CA TYR A 118 -16.64 -2.61 -4.64
C TYR A 118 -15.27 -1.92 -4.54
N SER A 119 -14.48 -2.32 -3.56
CA SER A 119 -13.09 -1.91 -3.41
C SER A 119 -12.20 -3.15 -3.47
N SER A 120 -11.34 -3.20 -4.47
CA SER A 120 -10.42 -4.29 -4.73
C SER A 120 -9.15 -4.15 -3.89
N GLY A 121 -8.70 -5.22 -3.23
CA GLY A 121 -7.36 -5.28 -2.67
C GLY A 121 -6.34 -5.29 -3.81
N ILE A 122 -5.36 -4.38 -3.80
CA ILE A 122 -4.31 -4.34 -4.83
C ILE A 122 -2.93 -4.64 -4.28
N PHE A 123 -2.74 -4.48 -2.98
CA PHE A 123 -1.51 -4.81 -2.28
C PHE A 123 -1.82 -5.38 -0.89
N ASN A 124 -1.15 -6.46 -0.50
CA ASN A 124 -1.18 -7.01 0.85
C ASN A 124 0.13 -7.76 1.06
N TYR A 125 1.02 -7.18 1.85
CA TYR A 125 2.32 -7.76 2.09
C TYR A 125 2.62 -7.84 3.59
N LEU A 126 3.06 -9.02 4.02
CA LEU A 126 3.53 -9.27 5.37
C LEU A 126 5.05 -9.43 5.34
N GLU A 127 5.75 -8.43 5.83
CA GLU A 127 7.18 -8.53 6.09
C GLU A 127 7.40 -9.27 7.41
N SER A 128 7.81 -10.54 7.30
CA SER A 128 7.97 -11.45 8.43
C SER A 128 9.43 -11.72 8.81
N ASN A 129 10.39 -11.21 8.01
CA ASN A 129 11.80 -11.52 8.17
C ASN A 129 12.48 -10.53 9.12
N ASN A 130 12.39 -10.81 10.43
CA ASN A 130 13.19 -10.14 11.45
C ASN A 130 13.09 -8.60 11.41
N PHE A 131 11.86 -8.08 11.28
CA PHE A 131 11.62 -6.65 11.28
C PHE A 131 11.86 -6.09 12.68
N THR A 132 13.02 -5.49 12.88
CA THR A 132 13.42 -4.83 14.15
C THR A 132 13.52 -3.33 13.94
N PHE A 133 13.21 -2.56 14.98
CA PHE A 133 13.25 -1.10 14.92
C PHE A 133 13.36 -0.49 16.29
N THR A 134 13.76 0.79 16.33
CA THR A 134 13.70 1.62 17.53
C THR A 134 12.51 2.58 17.44
N PHE A 135 11.84 2.80 18.56
CA PHE A 135 10.81 3.82 18.73
C PHE A 135 10.98 4.51 20.08
N ASN A 136 11.02 5.86 20.07
CA ASN A 136 11.14 6.68 21.26
C ASN A 136 9.99 7.70 21.25
N GLU A 137 9.12 7.64 22.26
CA GLU A 137 7.97 8.55 22.41
C GLU A 137 8.34 10.03 22.49
N SER A 138 9.58 10.33 22.92
CA SER A 138 10.09 11.71 23.06
C SER A 138 10.64 12.28 21.76
N GLN A 139 10.67 11.50 20.68
CA GLN A 139 11.22 11.90 19.38
C GLN A 139 10.17 11.73 18.28
N PRO A 140 10.06 12.67 17.33
CA PRO A 140 9.20 12.50 16.17
C PRO A 140 9.65 11.33 15.32
N LEU A 141 8.72 10.71 14.62
CA LEU A 141 9.02 9.67 13.62
C LEU A 141 9.39 10.33 12.29
N ASP A 142 10.62 10.85 12.23
CA ASP A 142 11.09 11.58 11.03
C ASP A 142 11.37 10.64 9.88
N PHE A 143 11.06 11.13 8.68
CA PHE A 143 11.34 10.43 7.43
C PHE A 143 11.88 11.41 6.36
N ASP A 144 12.94 10.99 5.69
CA ASP A 144 13.48 11.64 4.49
C ASP A 144 13.87 10.58 3.47
N ILE A 145 13.67 10.89 2.19
CA ILE A 145 13.90 9.94 1.10
C ILE A 145 15.39 9.63 0.88
N ASN A 146 16.26 10.57 1.23
CA ASN A 146 17.72 10.48 1.01
C ASN A 146 18.49 10.15 2.28
N ASN A 147 17.84 10.19 3.46
CA ASN A 147 18.49 10.02 4.75
C ASN A 147 17.79 8.95 5.60
N PHE A 148 18.58 8.06 6.18
CA PHE A 148 18.08 7.05 7.10
C PHE A 148 18.03 7.61 8.53
N TYR A 149 16.83 7.85 9.06
CA TYR A 149 16.60 8.26 10.45
C TYR A 149 16.22 7.10 11.37
N GLY A 150 15.71 6.00 10.83
CA GLY A 150 15.33 4.81 11.57
C GLY A 150 14.64 3.78 10.70
N ASN A 151 14.69 2.51 11.14
CA ASN A 151 14.16 1.42 10.33
C ASN A 151 12.62 1.48 10.18
N LEU A 152 11.91 1.92 11.24
CA LEU A 152 10.45 2.01 11.20
C LEU A 152 9.98 3.07 10.19
N SER A 153 10.47 4.30 10.29
CA SER A 153 10.07 5.39 9.39
C SER A 153 10.49 5.13 7.95
N SER A 154 11.71 4.61 7.73
CA SER A 154 12.19 4.28 6.38
C SER A 154 11.38 3.15 5.74
N ALA A 155 11.03 2.09 6.50
CA ALA A 155 10.20 1.01 5.97
C ALA A 155 8.78 1.48 5.63
N ILE A 156 8.18 2.31 6.47
CA ILE A 156 6.86 2.90 6.20
C ILE A 156 6.92 3.79 4.96
N GLY A 157 7.90 4.69 4.86
CA GLY A 157 8.08 5.55 3.69
C GLY A 157 8.31 4.77 2.40
N TYR A 158 9.13 3.72 2.47
CA TYR A 158 9.33 2.79 1.37
C TYR A 158 8.01 2.16 0.89
N TYR A 159 7.20 1.62 1.80
CA TYR A 159 5.91 1.02 1.43
C TYR A 159 4.89 2.04 0.97
N CYS A 160 4.91 3.28 1.45
CA CYS A 160 4.08 4.34 0.89
C CYS A 160 4.39 4.57 -0.60
N TYR A 161 5.66 4.63 -0.98
CA TYR A 161 6.04 4.76 -2.39
C TYR A 161 5.73 3.51 -3.22
N ILE A 162 5.90 2.31 -2.68
CA ILE A 162 5.46 1.06 -3.34
C ILE A 162 3.94 1.06 -3.57
N MET A 163 3.16 1.44 -2.57
CA MET A 163 1.70 1.52 -2.70
C MET A 163 1.28 2.54 -3.76
N LEU A 164 1.91 3.71 -3.79
CA LEU A 164 1.68 4.73 -4.83
C LEU A 164 2.02 4.18 -6.21
N GLY A 165 3.16 3.49 -6.36
CA GLY A 165 3.56 2.88 -7.62
C GLY A 165 2.53 1.89 -8.15
N ILE A 166 2.12 0.92 -7.32
CA ILE A 166 1.12 -0.09 -7.68
C ILE A 166 -0.24 0.56 -7.98
N TYR A 167 -0.64 1.57 -7.18
CA TYR A 167 -1.90 2.29 -7.39
C TYR A 167 -1.91 2.98 -8.74
N MET A 168 -0.86 3.70 -9.09
CA MET A 168 -0.75 4.42 -10.36
C MET A 168 -0.69 3.47 -11.56
N ASP A 169 0.06 2.35 -11.46
CA ASP A 169 0.06 1.32 -12.51
C ASP A 169 -1.32 0.71 -12.76
N SER A 170 -2.16 0.66 -11.74
CA SER A 170 -3.53 0.17 -11.88
C SER A 170 -4.44 1.07 -12.73
N TYR A 171 -4.04 2.31 -13.02
CA TYR A 171 -4.76 3.26 -13.89
C TYR A 171 -4.10 3.41 -15.27
N ALA A 172 -2.77 3.38 -15.33
CA ALA A 172 -2.03 3.49 -16.57
C ALA A 172 -0.71 2.73 -16.46
N MET A 173 -0.41 1.90 -17.46
CA MET A 173 0.81 1.09 -17.51
C MET A 173 2.06 1.97 -17.37
N GLY A 174 2.94 1.65 -16.43
CA GLY A 174 4.18 2.38 -16.18
C GLY A 174 4.01 3.70 -15.41
N ALA A 175 2.78 4.10 -15.06
CA ALA A 175 2.56 5.33 -14.28
C ALA A 175 3.11 5.25 -12.85
N GLY A 176 3.41 4.06 -12.37
CA GLY A 176 4.04 3.80 -11.07
C GLY A 176 5.55 4.04 -11.04
N GLU A 177 6.24 4.08 -12.19
CA GLU A 177 7.71 4.15 -12.27
C GLU A 177 8.35 5.27 -11.42
N PRO A 178 7.83 6.52 -11.39
CA PRO A 178 8.42 7.57 -10.56
C PRO A 178 8.41 7.22 -9.06
N TYR A 179 7.38 6.53 -8.59
CA TYR A 179 7.22 6.16 -7.18
C TYR A 179 8.10 4.97 -6.81
N TYR A 180 8.27 4.00 -7.72
CA TYR A 180 9.25 2.92 -7.51
C TYR A 180 10.67 3.45 -7.46
N ALA A 181 11.02 4.46 -8.28
CA ALA A 181 12.30 5.14 -8.19
C ALA A 181 12.50 5.84 -6.83
N MET A 182 11.44 6.43 -6.26
CA MET A 182 11.47 6.99 -4.90
C MET A 182 11.66 5.90 -3.84
N ALA A 183 10.97 4.75 -3.96
CA ALA A 183 11.19 3.60 -3.07
C ALA A 183 12.64 3.09 -3.15
N GLN A 184 13.24 3.10 -4.34
CA GLN A 184 14.64 2.74 -4.55
C GLN A 184 15.61 3.71 -3.84
N GLN A 185 15.32 5.02 -3.85
CA GLN A 185 16.13 6.00 -3.11
C GLN A 185 16.09 5.72 -1.60
N VAL A 186 14.90 5.44 -1.04
CA VAL A 186 14.77 5.04 0.38
C VAL A 186 15.57 3.78 0.67
N GLN A 187 15.49 2.77 -0.21
CA GLN A 187 16.25 1.52 -0.06
C GLN A 187 17.76 1.80 -0.04
N GLN A 188 18.26 2.62 -0.96
CA GLN A 188 19.68 2.99 -1.04
C GLN A 188 20.15 3.74 0.21
N ALA A 189 19.35 4.69 0.71
CA ALA A 189 19.65 5.43 1.93
C ALA A 189 19.75 4.50 3.17
N ALA A 190 18.96 3.41 3.18
CA ALA A 190 18.91 2.46 4.28
C ALA A 190 19.87 1.26 4.15
N GLU A 191 20.52 1.06 3.00
CA GLU A 191 21.32 -0.13 2.68
C GLU A 191 22.41 -0.42 3.71
N ASN A 192 23.07 0.61 4.21
CA ASN A 192 24.17 0.50 5.18
C ASN A 192 23.72 0.69 6.64
N SER A 193 22.43 0.69 6.91
CA SER A 193 21.87 0.93 8.25
C SER A 193 22.12 -0.21 9.26
N GLY A 194 22.51 -1.38 8.78
CA GLY A 194 22.64 -2.60 9.62
C GLY A 194 21.34 -3.37 9.82
N TYR A 195 20.17 -2.82 9.49
CA TYR A 195 18.90 -3.52 9.54
C TYR A 195 18.71 -4.44 8.35
N SER A 196 17.98 -5.56 8.56
CA SER A 196 17.65 -6.52 7.51
C SER A 196 16.59 -5.99 6.54
N GLY A 197 16.61 -6.52 5.32
CA GLY A 197 15.60 -6.25 4.27
C GLY A 197 16.00 -5.19 3.24
N TRP A 198 17.10 -4.46 3.46
CA TRP A 198 17.54 -3.37 2.58
C TRP A 198 18.60 -3.77 1.55
N ARG A 199 19.24 -4.95 1.71
CA ARG A 199 20.31 -5.43 0.84
C ARG A 199 19.87 -6.61 0.00
N ASN A 200 20.53 -6.82 -1.13
CA ASN A 200 20.33 -8.01 -1.96
C ASN A 200 20.65 -9.32 -1.24
N SER A 201 21.56 -9.28 -0.25
CA SER A 201 21.95 -10.43 0.58
C SER A 201 20.91 -10.82 1.63
N ASP A 202 19.90 -10.00 1.89
CA ASP A 202 18.92 -10.20 2.96
C ASP A 202 17.79 -11.19 2.60
N GLY A 203 17.96 -11.92 1.48
CA GLY A 203 17.02 -12.94 1.01
C GLY A 203 15.96 -12.39 0.05
N GLN A 204 15.39 -13.30 -0.73
CA GLN A 204 14.51 -12.96 -1.86
C GLN A 204 13.15 -12.33 -1.46
N LYS A 205 12.77 -12.42 -0.19
CA LYS A 205 11.58 -11.78 0.37
C LYS A 205 11.93 -10.45 1.06
N SER A 206 12.94 -9.74 0.58
CA SER A 206 13.38 -8.45 1.12
C SER A 206 12.75 -7.28 0.37
N ARG A 207 12.77 -6.11 0.98
CA ARG A 207 12.41 -4.83 0.33
C ARG A 207 13.25 -4.56 -0.91
N TYR A 208 14.55 -4.90 -0.86
CA TYR A 208 15.44 -4.80 -2.01
C TYR A 208 14.88 -5.55 -3.22
N TRP A 209 14.57 -6.85 -3.08
CA TRP A 209 14.08 -7.65 -4.21
C TRP A 209 12.66 -7.30 -4.64
N PHE A 210 11.82 -6.86 -3.70
CA PHE A 210 10.48 -6.38 -4.05
C PHE A 210 10.56 -5.13 -4.93
N MET A 211 11.40 -4.15 -4.55
CA MET A 211 11.64 -2.94 -5.35
C MET A 211 12.27 -3.29 -6.70
N GLU A 212 13.28 -4.17 -6.72
CA GLU A 212 13.95 -4.61 -7.95
C GLU A 212 12.95 -5.22 -8.94
N ASN A 213 11.97 -5.99 -8.47
CA ASN A 213 10.92 -6.55 -9.32
C ASN A 213 10.05 -5.47 -10.01
N HIS A 214 9.96 -4.26 -9.47
CA HIS A 214 9.18 -3.17 -10.04
C HIS A 214 10.03 -2.16 -10.83
N THR A 215 11.34 -2.14 -10.65
CA THR A 215 12.24 -1.19 -11.34
C THR A 215 13.01 -1.82 -12.49
N ASN A 216 13.06 -3.15 -12.56
CA ASN A 216 13.77 -3.85 -13.61
C ASN A 216 12.93 -3.92 -14.88
N GLY A 217 13.38 -3.24 -15.95
CA GLY A 217 12.69 -3.21 -17.24
C GLY A 217 12.45 -4.58 -17.89
N ALA A 218 13.15 -5.64 -17.43
CA ALA A 218 12.86 -7.01 -17.88
C ALA A 218 11.49 -7.54 -17.39
N TYR A 219 10.83 -6.85 -16.47
CA TYR A 219 9.58 -7.27 -15.82
C TYR A 219 8.40 -6.32 -16.10
N GLU A 220 8.40 -5.68 -17.28
CA GLU A 220 7.33 -4.78 -17.71
C GLU A 220 5.94 -5.41 -17.71
N GLU A 221 5.85 -6.74 -17.86
CA GLU A 221 4.60 -7.48 -17.77
C GLU A 221 3.89 -7.30 -16.41
N LEU A 222 4.63 -7.00 -15.34
CA LEU A 222 4.04 -6.73 -14.04
C LEU A 222 3.18 -5.44 -14.08
N HIS A 223 3.70 -4.38 -14.66
CA HIS A 223 2.98 -3.11 -14.84
C HIS A 223 1.78 -3.27 -15.78
N SER A 224 1.98 -4.02 -16.87
CA SER A 224 0.91 -4.38 -17.80
C SER A 224 -0.22 -5.15 -17.10
N ALA A 225 0.13 -6.11 -16.23
CA ALA A 225 -0.85 -6.90 -15.50
C ALA A 225 -1.68 -6.05 -14.54
N TYR A 226 -1.07 -5.12 -13.78
CA TYR A 226 -1.82 -4.21 -12.93
C TYR A 226 -2.81 -3.35 -13.72
N TYR A 227 -2.37 -2.77 -14.82
CA TYR A 227 -3.22 -1.96 -15.70
C TYR A 227 -4.38 -2.75 -16.31
N LYS A 228 -4.08 -3.89 -16.95
CA LYS A 228 -5.10 -4.73 -17.61
C LYS A 228 -6.11 -5.27 -16.60
N TYR A 229 -5.65 -5.77 -15.47
CA TYR A 229 -6.53 -6.34 -14.44
C TYR A 229 -7.51 -5.31 -13.88
N HIS A 230 -7.01 -4.11 -13.55
CA HIS A 230 -7.84 -3.11 -12.88
C HIS A 230 -8.56 -2.20 -13.86
N ARG A 231 -7.81 -1.48 -14.72
CA ARG A 231 -8.41 -0.45 -15.58
C ARG A 231 -9.21 -1.03 -16.73
N LEU A 232 -8.66 -2.06 -17.40
CA LEU A 232 -9.34 -2.69 -18.54
C LEU A 232 -10.24 -3.85 -18.10
N GLY A 233 -9.99 -4.43 -16.94
CA GLY A 233 -10.79 -5.49 -16.33
C GLY A 233 -11.84 -4.96 -15.37
N LEU A 234 -11.51 -4.80 -14.09
CA LEU A 234 -12.48 -4.48 -13.04
C LEU A 234 -13.30 -3.23 -13.32
N ASP A 235 -12.67 -2.14 -13.76
CA ASP A 235 -13.36 -0.87 -14.04
C ASP A 235 -14.35 -0.97 -15.24
N MET A 236 -14.23 -2.01 -16.06
CA MET A 236 -15.11 -2.24 -17.20
C MET A 236 -16.23 -3.25 -16.93
N MET A 237 -16.24 -3.91 -15.75
CA MET A 237 -17.20 -4.95 -15.41
C MET A 237 -18.67 -4.50 -15.51
N THR A 238 -18.96 -3.25 -15.19
CA THR A 238 -20.33 -2.71 -15.26
C THR A 238 -20.75 -2.35 -16.69
N LYS A 239 -19.78 -2.18 -17.61
CA LYS A 239 -20.03 -1.77 -19.00
C LYS A 239 -20.08 -2.97 -19.95
N ASP A 240 -19.09 -3.86 -19.84
CA ASP A 240 -18.95 -5.07 -20.68
C ASP A 240 -18.25 -6.16 -19.88
N GLN A 241 -19.04 -6.99 -19.21
CA GLN A 241 -18.55 -8.03 -18.34
C GLN A 241 -17.72 -9.09 -19.07
N GLN A 242 -18.08 -9.43 -20.31
CA GLN A 242 -17.34 -10.43 -21.10
C GLN A 242 -15.95 -9.89 -21.46
N GLN A 243 -15.88 -8.69 -22.04
CA GLN A 243 -14.60 -8.09 -22.41
C GLN A 243 -13.73 -7.83 -21.17
N ALA A 244 -14.32 -7.41 -20.08
CA ALA A 244 -13.63 -7.22 -18.80
C ALA A 244 -12.97 -8.51 -18.30
N ARG A 245 -13.67 -9.66 -18.34
CA ARG A 245 -13.07 -10.95 -17.98
C ARG A 245 -11.96 -11.37 -18.92
N LEU A 246 -12.10 -11.15 -20.23
CA LEU A 246 -11.02 -11.42 -21.20
C LEU A 246 -9.77 -10.57 -20.90
N ASN A 247 -9.94 -9.30 -20.56
CA ASN A 247 -8.83 -8.43 -20.19
C ASN A 247 -8.15 -8.89 -18.87
N ILE A 248 -8.92 -9.44 -17.92
CA ILE A 248 -8.37 -10.04 -16.69
C ILE A 248 -7.58 -11.30 -17.05
N ILE A 249 -8.06 -12.16 -17.95
CA ILE A 249 -7.30 -13.32 -18.43
C ILE A 249 -5.99 -12.87 -19.08
N ASP A 250 -6.00 -11.81 -19.88
CA ASP A 250 -4.78 -11.27 -20.50
C ASP A 250 -3.80 -10.72 -19.46
N ALA A 251 -4.29 -10.10 -18.39
CA ALA A 251 -3.46 -9.71 -17.25
C ALA A 251 -2.81 -10.92 -16.58
N LEU A 252 -3.58 -12.00 -16.37
CA LEU A 252 -3.04 -13.25 -15.79
C LEU A 252 -2.02 -13.92 -16.72
N ARG A 253 -2.17 -13.80 -18.04
CA ARG A 253 -1.16 -14.27 -19.01
C ARG A 253 0.14 -13.47 -18.93
N ASP A 254 0.09 -12.17 -18.64
CA ASP A 254 1.29 -11.38 -18.40
C ASP A 254 2.01 -11.85 -17.12
N ILE A 255 1.28 -12.15 -16.06
CA ILE A 255 1.83 -12.77 -14.84
C ILE A 255 2.43 -14.16 -15.13
N GLU A 256 1.78 -14.98 -15.98
CA GLU A 256 2.32 -16.29 -16.42
C GLU A 256 3.62 -16.13 -17.21
N LYS A 257 3.68 -15.19 -18.17
CA LYS A 257 4.90 -14.88 -18.92
C LYS A 257 6.04 -14.48 -17.99
N LEU A 258 5.75 -13.61 -17.03
CA LEU A 258 6.73 -13.16 -16.05
C LEU A 258 7.23 -14.32 -15.17
N HIS A 259 6.33 -15.21 -14.73
CA HIS A 259 6.68 -16.42 -14.00
C HIS A 259 7.61 -17.34 -14.81
N LYS A 260 7.35 -17.49 -16.11
CA LYS A 260 8.20 -18.29 -17.03
C LYS A 260 9.57 -17.66 -17.27
N LYS A 261 9.68 -16.32 -17.29
CA LYS A 261 10.97 -15.62 -17.36
C LYS A 261 11.80 -15.85 -16.10
N ARG A 262 11.17 -15.76 -14.94
CA ARG A 262 11.80 -15.98 -13.64
C ARG A 262 10.80 -16.52 -12.62
N THR A 263 11.00 -17.76 -12.23
CA THR A 263 10.20 -18.40 -11.19
C THR A 263 10.44 -17.74 -9.81
N ASN A 264 9.44 -17.79 -8.94
CA ASN A 264 9.52 -17.30 -7.55
C ASN A 264 9.76 -15.79 -7.38
N LEU A 265 9.38 -14.94 -8.36
CA LEU A 265 9.36 -13.49 -8.15
C LEU A 265 8.36 -13.15 -7.05
N LEU A 266 8.82 -12.38 -6.07
CA LEU A 266 8.01 -11.97 -4.93
C LEU A 266 6.76 -11.20 -5.35
N SER A 267 6.89 -10.30 -6.34
CA SER A 267 5.78 -9.51 -6.87
C SER A 267 4.71 -10.35 -7.57
N VAL A 268 5.12 -11.43 -8.27
CA VAL A 268 4.18 -12.39 -8.88
C VAL A 268 3.39 -13.14 -7.81
N GLN A 269 4.07 -13.65 -6.79
CA GLN A 269 3.42 -14.33 -5.66
C GLN A 269 2.43 -13.38 -4.96
N GLN A 270 2.86 -12.18 -4.66
CA GLN A 270 2.05 -11.16 -4.00
C GLN A 270 0.82 -10.80 -4.84
N PHE A 271 0.96 -10.62 -6.16
CA PHE A 271 -0.16 -10.34 -7.06
C PHE A 271 -1.21 -11.46 -6.98
N VAL A 272 -0.81 -12.71 -7.13
CA VAL A 272 -1.74 -13.84 -7.09
C VAL A 272 -2.38 -13.99 -5.71
N ASP A 273 -1.63 -13.88 -4.63
CA ASP A 273 -2.14 -14.04 -3.26
C ASP A 273 -3.21 -13.00 -2.93
N VAL A 274 -3.05 -11.78 -3.40
CA VAL A 274 -4.03 -10.70 -3.22
C VAL A 274 -5.28 -10.92 -4.08
N LYS A 275 -5.11 -11.43 -5.31
CA LYS A 275 -6.17 -11.51 -6.32
C LYS A 275 -6.95 -12.83 -6.33
N ILE A 276 -6.45 -13.88 -5.74
CA ILE A 276 -7.01 -15.23 -5.93
C ILE A 276 -8.49 -15.34 -5.55
N GLN A 277 -8.93 -14.73 -4.45
CA GLN A 277 -10.35 -14.77 -4.04
C GLN A 277 -11.23 -13.96 -5.00
N GLU A 278 -10.75 -12.82 -5.45
CA GLU A 278 -11.42 -11.98 -6.43
C GLU A 278 -11.54 -12.70 -7.77
N ILE A 279 -10.49 -13.39 -8.22
CA ILE A 279 -10.48 -14.23 -9.43
C ILE A 279 -11.54 -15.34 -9.32
N VAL A 280 -11.58 -16.05 -8.20
CA VAL A 280 -12.61 -17.09 -7.97
C VAL A 280 -14.01 -16.49 -8.11
N SER A 281 -14.27 -15.35 -7.47
CA SER A 281 -15.58 -14.69 -7.49
C SER A 281 -15.98 -14.25 -8.91
N ILE A 282 -15.05 -13.67 -9.67
CA ILE A 282 -15.27 -13.17 -11.03
C ILE A 282 -15.59 -14.32 -12.00
N PHE A 283 -14.86 -15.43 -11.89
CA PHE A 283 -14.94 -16.52 -12.87
C PHE A 283 -15.89 -17.65 -12.50
N THR A 284 -16.40 -17.70 -11.25
CA THR A 284 -17.42 -18.69 -10.88
C THR A 284 -18.67 -18.66 -11.81
N PRO A 285 -19.23 -17.51 -12.20
CA PRO A 285 -20.34 -17.42 -13.13
C PRO A 285 -19.90 -17.41 -14.62
N ALA A 286 -18.60 -17.47 -14.90
CA ALA A 286 -18.07 -17.34 -16.26
C ALA A 286 -18.25 -18.63 -17.09
N PRO A 287 -18.17 -18.56 -18.45
CA PRO A 287 -18.15 -19.72 -19.31
C PRO A 287 -17.03 -20.72 -18.95
N ALA A 288 -17.29 -22.01 -19.16
CA ALA A 288 -16.34 -23.09 -18.81
C ALA A 288 -14.96 -22.90 -19.49
N GLU A 289 -14.93 -22.36 -20.71
CA GLU A 289 -13.68 -22.11 -21.43
C GLU A 289 -12.80 -21.04 -20.74
N GLU A 290 -13.41 -19.95 -20.22
CA GLU A 290 -12.72 -18.93 -19.46
C GLU A 290 -12.20 -19.50 -18.12
N GLN A 291 -13.02 -20.32 -17.45
CA GLN A 291 -12.63 -21.00 -16.19
C GLN A 291 -11.44 -21.92 -16.39
N LYS A 292 -11.39 -22.73 -17.47
CA LYS A 292 -10.26 -23.60 -17.79
C LYS A 292 -8.99 -22.81 -18.05
N GLN A 293 -9.07 -21.70 -18.77
CA GLN A 293 -7.91 -20.83 -19.01
C GLN A 293 -7.34 -20.29 -17.70
N VAL A 294 -8.19 -19.73 -16.84
CA VAL A 294 -7.78 -19.20 -15.53
C VAL A 294 -7.18 -20.30 -14.65
N TYR A 295 -7.80 -21.49 -14.63
CA TYR A 295 -7.28 -22.63 -13.89
C TYR A 295 -5.88 -23.02 -14.36
N ALA A 296 -5.69 -23.12 -15.69
CA ALA A 296 -4.38 -23.50 -16.27
C ALA A 296 -3.28 -22.49 -15.88
N ILE A 297 -3.56 -21.19 -15.98
CA ILE A 297 -2.62 -20.12 -15.61
C ILE A 297 -2.29 -20.19 -14.12
N ILE A 298 -3.28 -20.23 -13.24
CA ILE A 298 -3.04 -20.25 -11.78
C ILE A 298 -2.34 -21.53 -11.34
N LYS A 299 -2.62 -22.68 -11.99
CA LYS A 299 -1.91 -23.94 -11.73
C LYS A 299 -0.41 -23.83 -12.02
N GLU A 300 -0.03 -23.10 -13.07
CA GLU A 300 1.37 -22.86 -13.44
C GLU A 300 2.04 -21.86 -12.48
N VAL A 301 1.39 -20.73 -12.25
CA VAL A 301 1.99 -19.59 -11.52
C VAL A 301 2.01 -19.80 -10.00
N SER A 302 0.95 -20.41 -9.46
CA SER A 302 0.75 -20.57 -8.00
C SER A 302 0.04 -21.88 -7.66
N PRO A 303 0.77 -23.04 -7.71
CA PRO A 303 0.18 -24.35 -7.42
C PRO A 303 -0.53 -24.42 -6.06
N ILE A 304 -0.07 -23.68 -5.06
CA ILE A 304 -0.69 -23.64 -3.73
C ILE A 304 -2.09 -23.00 -3.75
N ASN A 305 -2.32 -22.06 -4.65
CA ASN A 305 -3.60 -21.37 -4.76
C ASN A 305 -4.60 -22.08 -5.70
N VAL A 306 -4.15 -23.03 -6.51
CA VAL A 306 -5.02 -23.74 -7.49
C VAL A 306 -6.14 -24.50 -6.81
N VAL A 307 -5.97 -24.92 -5.55
CA VAL A 307 -7.00 -25.62 -4.78
C VAL A 307 -8.28 -24.81 -4.63
N LYS A 308 -8.18 -23.45 -4.69
CA LYS A 308 -9.34 -22.56 -4.62
C LYS A 308 -10.15 -22.54 -5.93
N LEU A 309 -9.59 -23.07 -7.02
CA LEU A 309 -10.16 -23.13 -8.36
C LEU A 309 -10.50 -24.57 -8.79
N LYS A 310 -10.55 -25.53 -7.85
CA LYS A 310 -10.77 -26.97 -8.17
C LYS A 310 -12.00 -27.21 -9.04
N ASP A 311 -13.08 -26.43 -8.84
CA ASP A 311 -14.34 -26.58 -9.57
C ASP A 311 -14.23 -26.08 -11.02
N PHE A 312 -13.18 -25.34 -11.38
CA PHE A 312 -12.89 -24.88 -12.75
C PHE A 312 -12.19 -25.96 -13.59
N ALA A 313 -11.57 -26.96 -12.95
CA ALA A 313 -10.85 -28.04 -13.63
C ALA A 313 -11.79 -29.08 -14.26
N THR A 314 -13.02 -29.21 -13.74
CA THR A 314 -13.96 -30.30 -14.07
C THR A 314 -15.08 -29.89 -15.00
N LYS A 315 -15.11 -28.62 -15.42
CA LYS A 315 -16.10 -28.10 -16.36
C LYS A 315 -15.50 -28.00 -17.75
#